data_8fec47ac1952e435f9642b6f4a87e20e
#
_entry.id   8fec47ac1952e435f9642b6f4a87e20e
#
_cell.length_a   1.000
_cell.length_b   1.000
_cell.length_c   1.000
_cell.angle_alpha   90.00
_cell.angle_beta   90.00
_cell.angle_gamma   90.00
#
_symmetry.space_group_name_H-M   'P 1'
#
loop_
_entity.id
_entity.type
_entity.pdbx_description
1 polymer ?
#
loop_
_entity_poly.entity_id
_entity_poly.type
_entity_poly.pdbx_seq_one_letter_code
_entity_poly.pdbx_strand_id
1 'polypeptide(L)'
;MCIRDRGRIERAYLPLNMRRTTDAQQKRGFTSWARVSSVRPQLASRAYEALQQRTYATAAPKRVALVGARGFTGRSLVQLINEHPHLELSHVSSRELAGLPLQDYTKGEVFYANMGPEDLKKLESGRADVPPPDAYVMALPNGVCRPFVDAVREGGEGKPQGHGVIVDLSADHRFDEAWTYGLPGASC
;
A
#
# COMPACT_ATOMS: atom_id res chain seq x y z
N MET A 1 -7.31 4.20 -7.98
CA MET A 1 -6.06 3.85 -7.29
C MET A 1 -5.62 2.49 -7.79
N CYS A 2 -4.46 2.39 -8.39
CA CYS A 2 -3.91 1.15 -8.91
C CYS A 2 -2.71 0.76 -8.05
N ILE A 3 -2.64 -0.48 -7.62
CA ILE A 3 -1.55 -1.01 -6.79
C ILE A 3 -0.96 -2.21 -7.51
N ARG A 4 0.36 -2.25 -7.64
CA ARG A 4 1.08 -3.44 -8.07
C ARG A 4 1.97 -3.91 -6.94
N ASP A 5 1.71 -5.12 -6.45
CA ASP A 5 2.47 -5.76 -5.40
C ASP A 5 3.50 -6.73 -5.98
N ARG A 6 4.51 -7.03 -5.18
CA ARG A 6 5.56 -8.01 -5.50
C ARG A 6 4.99 -9.41 -5.46
N GLY A 7 4.98 -10.07 -6.57
CA GLY A 7 4.88 -11.50 -6.80
C GLY A 7 4.10 -12.36 -5.79
N ARG A 8 3.12 -13.06 -6.35
CA ARG A 8 2.44 -14.24 -5.82
C ARG A 8 1.75 -14.07 -4.45
N ILE A 9 0.48 -13.73 -4.51
CA ILE A 9 -0.44 -14.02 -3.40
C ILE A 9 -0.54 -15.54 -3.31
N GLU A 10 0.13 -16.16 -2.35
CA GLU A 10 -0.26 -17.51 -1.92
C GLU A 10 -1.62 -17.41 -1.26
N ARG A 11 -2.64 -17.79 -2.03
CA ARG A 11 -3.97 -18.00 -1.47
C ARG A 11 -3.86 -19.20 -0.52
N ALA A 12 -3.82 -18.91 0.77
CA ALA A 12 -4.11 -19.92 1.77
C ALA A 12 -5.59 -20.31 1.64
N TYR A 13 -5.88 -21.25 0.73
CA TYR A 13 -7.16 -21.93 0.69
C TYR A 13 -7.22 -22.86 1.89
N LEU A 14 -7.96 -22.50 2.90
CA LEU A 14 -8.47 -23.44 3.88
C LEU A 14 -9.53 -24.30 3.15
N PRO A 15 -9.36 -25.62 3.08
CA PRO A 15 -10.37 -26.49 2.48
C PRO A 15 -11.60 -26.52 3.40
N LEU A 16 -12.67 -25.87 2.98
CA LEU A 16 -14.01 -26.10 3.51
C LEU A 16 -14.44 -27.49 3.07
N ASN A 17 -14.15 -28.50 3.88
CA ASN A 17 -14.69 -29.85 3.74
C ASN A 17 -16.17 -29.80 4.15
N MET A 18 -17.03 -29.36 3.25
CA MET A 18 -18.47 -29.53 3.35
C MET A 18 -18.82 -30.97 2.97
N ARG A 19 -18.72 -31.88 3.91
CA ARG A 19 -19.39 -33.20 3.75
C ARG A 19 -20.89 -32.95 3.88
N ARG A 20 -21.60 -33.21 2.77
CA ARG A 20 -23.06 -33.29 2.76
C ARG A 20 -23.47 -34.47 3.67
N THR A 21 -24.01 -34.16 4.82
CA THR A 21 -24.71 -35.16 5.65
C THR A 21 -26.11 -35.34 5.12
N THR A 22 -26.47 -36.60 4.93
CA THR A 22 -27.78 -37.03 4.42
C THR A 22 -28.91 -36.72 5.41
N ASP A 23 -30.09 -36.47 4.90
CA ASP A 23 -31.34 -35.95 5.49
C ASP A 23 -31.94 -36.74 6.69
N ALA A 24 -31.27 -37.81 7.17
CA ALA A 24 -31.79 -38.67 8.24
C ALA A 24 -31.34 -38.32 9.66
N GLN A 25 -30.41 -37.36 9.83
CA GLN A 25 -29.90 -36.97 11.16
C GLN A 25 -30.41 -35.61 11.68
N GLN A 26 -31.28 -34.95 10.93
CA GLN A 26 -31.72 -33.57 11.23
C GLN A 26 -32.86 -33.47 12.27
N LYS A 27 -33.35 -34.57 12.87
CA LYS A 27 -34.48 -34.53 13.77
C LYS A 27 -34.17 -34.74 15.26
N ARG A 28 -32.90 -34.83 15.70
CA ARG A 28 -32.55 -34.93 17.10
C ARG A 28 -31.40 -34.00 17.41
N GLY A 29 -31.66 -32.77 17.88
CA GLY A 29 -30.59 -31.90 18.38
C GLY A 29 -30.84 -30.42 18.26
N PHE A 30 -32.11 -29.98 18.32
CA PHE A 30 -32.41 -28.54 18.13
C PHE A 30 -32.58 -27.78 19.46
N THR A 31 -31.88 -28.15 20.51
CA THR A 31 -32.01 -27.47 21.83
C THR A 31 -30.69 -26.98 22.44
N SER A 32 -29.57 -27.01 21.74
CA SER A 32 -28.29 -26.60 22.35
C SER A 32 -27.58 -25.41 21.66
N TRP A 33 -28.15 -24.76 20.67
CA TRP A 33 -27.49 -23.64 19.94
C TRP A 33 -27.74 -22.26 20.56
N ALA A 34 -28.51 -22.16 21.64
CA ALA A 34 -28.89 -20.87 22.21
C ALA A 34 -27.91 -20.30 23.25
N ARG A 35 -26.70 -20.87 23.39
CA ARG A 35 -25.77 -20.41 24.44
C ARG A 35 -24.37 -19.99 23.96
N VAL A 36 -24.11 -19.84 22.67
CA VAL A 36 -22.81 -19.34 22.15
C VAL A 36 -22.91 -17.94 21.55
N SER A 37 -24.08 -17.31 21.59
CA SER A 37 -24.33 -16.01 20.95
C SER A 37 -24.10 -14.79 21.81
N SER A 38 -23.31 -14.87 22.90
CA SER A 38 -23.01 -13.70 23.73
C SER A 38 -21.54 -13.28 23.76
N VAL A 39 -20.72 -13.74 22.82
CA VAL A 39 -19.41 -13.09 22.58
C VAL A 39 -19.71 -11.81 21.84
N ARG A 40 -19.68 -10.69 22.56
CA ARG A 40 -19.95 -9.36 22.01
C ARG A 40 -19.04 -9.15 20.80
N PRO A 41 -19.57 -8.82 19.61
CA PRO A 41 -18.76 -8.59 18.39
C PRO A 41 -17.65 -7.54 18.60
N GLN A 42 -17.86 -6.62 19.54
CA GLN A 42 -16.90 -5.58 19.94
C GLN A 42 -15.63 -6.09 20.62
N LEU A 43 -15.64 -7.29 21.24
CA LEU A 43 -14.43 -7.87 21.85
C LEU A 43 -13.54 -8.53 20.80
N ALA A 44 -14.14 -9.12 19.78
CA ALA A 44 -13.39 -9.72 18.67
C ALA A 44 -12.71 -8.64 17.80
N SER A 45 -13.38 -7.52 17.52
CA SER A 45 -12.79 -6.40 16.79
C SER A 45 -11.63 -5.74 17.57
N ARG A 46 -11.80 -5.50 18.85
CA ARG A 46 -10.74 -4.94 19.70
C ARG A 46 -9.53 -5.86 19.85
N ALA A 47 -9.75 -7.17 19.96
CA ALA A 47 -8.65 -8.14 19.98
C ALA A 47 -7.91 -8.20 18.64
N TYR A 48 -8.63 -8.12 17.53
CA TYR A 48 -8.05 -8.06 16.19
C TYR A 48 -7.25 -6.78 15.96
N GLU A 49 -7.79 -5.62 16.35
CA GLU A 49 -7.09 -4.33 16.32
C GLU A 49 -5.83 -4.34 17.19
N ALA A 50 -5.92 -4.90 18.41
CA ALA A 50 -4.79 -5.00 19.30
C ALA A 50 -3.70 -5.96 18.80
N LEU A 51 -4.07 -7.03 18.09
CA LEU A 51 -3.14 -7.94 17.43
C LEU A 51 -2.46 -7.26 16.23
N GLN A 52 -3.21 -6.54 15.43
CA GLN A 52 -2.64 -5.74 14.33
C GLN A 52 -1.67 -4.68 14.87
N GLN A 53 -2.07 -3.92 15.88
CA GLN A 53 -1.20 -2.92 16.51
C GLN A 53 0.10 -3.53 17.07
N ARG A 54 0.04 -4.72 17.68
CA ARG A 54 1.25 -5.42 18.15
C ARG A 54 2.18 -5.85 17.03
N THR A 55 1.65 -6.28 15.89
CA THR A 55 2.46 -6.76 14.76
C THR A 55 3.17 -5.60 14.06
N TYR A 56 2.54 -4.42 14.02
CA TYR A 56 3.12 -3.23 13.38
C TYR A 56 3.98 -2.38 14.34
N ALA A 57 3.80 -2.48 15.66
CA ALA A 57 4.46 -1.62 16.64
C ALA A 57 5.99 -1.83 16.75
N THR A 58 6.54 -2.90 16.18
CA THR A 58 7.97 -3.22 16.23
C THR A 58 8.70 -3.05 14.88
N ALA A 59 7.99 -2.80 13.80
CA ALA A 59 8.60 -2.61 12.49
C ALA A 59 9.00 -1.14 12.28
N ALA A 60 10.19 -0.90 11.72
CA ALA A 60 10.59 0.44 11.28
C ALA A 60 9.57 1.01 10.28
N PRO A 61 9.31 2.32 10.29
CA PRO A 61 8.41 2.95 9.35
C PRO A 61 8.80 2.64 7.90
N LYS A 62 7.80 2.43 7.06
CA LYS A 62 8.00 2.21 5.63
C LYS A 62 8.22 3.53 4.92
N ARG A 63 9.26 3.58 4.11
CA ARG A 63 9.71 4.78 3.40
C ARG A 63 8.96 4.95 2.10
N VAL A 64 8.34 6.11 1.92
CA VAL A 64 7.52 6.45 0.76
C VAL A 64 8.18 7.55 -0.06
N ALA A 65 8.28 7.34 -1.37
CA ALA A 65 8.58 8.40 -2.33
C ALA A 65 7.27 8.90 -2.96
N LEU A 66 7.00 10.20 -2.83
CA LEU A 66 5.79 10.85 -3.36
C LEU A 66 6.13 11.72 -4.56
N VAL A 67 5.66 11.36 -5.74
CA VAL A 67 5.84 12.10 -6.98
C VAL A 67 4.59 12.92 -7.26
N GLY A 68 4.75 14.24 -7.44
CA GLY A 68 3.64 15.16 -7.64
C GLY A 68 3.05 15.72 -6.33
N ALA A 69 3.86 15.90 -5.31
CA ALA A 69 3.43 16.30 -3.97
C ALA A 69 2.80 17.69 -3.86
N ARG A 70 3.03 18.59 -4.83
CA ARG A 70 2.45 19.93 -4.84
C ARG A 70 0.95 19.94 -5.15
N GLY A 71 0.48 18.97 -5.93
CA GLY A 71 -0.93 18.85 -6.34
C GLY A 71 -1.88 18.71 -5.13
N PHE A 72 -3.17 18.90 -5.37
CA PHE A 72 -4.20 18.72 -4.35
C PHE A 72 -4.10 17.34 -3.66
N THR A 73 -4.08 16.29 -4.47
CA THR A 73 -3.92 14.91 -3.98
C THR A 73 -2.59 14.71 -3.25
N GLY A 74 -1.50 15.27 -3.79
CA GLY A 74 -0.18 15.17 -3.18
C GLY A 74 -0.12 15.79 -1.78
N ARG A 75 -0.69 16.96 -1.59
CA ARG A 75 -0.77 17.62 -0.27
C ARG A 75 -1.61 16.82 0.73
N SER A 76 -2.74 16.28 0.30
CA SER A 76 -3.56 15.42 1.16
C SER A 76 -2.80 14.15 1.58
N LEU A 77 -1.99 13.58 0.68
CA LEU A 77 -1.14 12.43 1.01
C LEU A 77 -0.02 12.78 1.99
N VAL A 78 0.61 13.95 1.86
CA VAL A 78 1.59 14.42 2.83
C VAL A 78 0.99 14.45 4.23
N GLN A 79 -0.22 15.00 4.38
CA GLN A 79 -0.91 15.04 5.67
C GLN A 79 -1.22 13.63 6.18
N LEU A 80 -1.80 12.76 5.36
CA LEU A 80 -2.13 11.38 5.73
C LEU A 80 -0.89 10.57 6.16
N ILE A 81 0.22 10.71 5.44
CA ILE A 81 1.47 10.03 5.79
C ILE A 81 2.06 10.63 7.06
N ASN A 82 1.96 11.94 7.26
CA ASN A 82 2.41 12.59 8.48
C ASN A 82 1.67 12.07 9.73
N GLU A 83 0.39 11.79 9.62
CA GLU A 83 -0.42 11.23 10.71
C GLU A 83 -0.26 9.71 10.88
N HIS A 84 0.22 9.00 9.84
CA HIS A 84 0.28 7.54 9.84
C HIS A 84 1.47 7.01 10.65
N PRO A 85 1.29 6.13 11.66
CA PRO A 85 2.35 5.73 12.57
C PRO A 85 3.48 4.90 11.92
N HIS A 86 3.22 4.25 10.79
CA HIS A 86 4.15 3.30 10.16
C HIS A 86 4.62 3.72 8.77
N LEU A 87 4.33 4.94 8.34
CA LEU A 87 4.80 5.49 7.07
C LEU A 87 5.59 6.76 7.31
N GLU A 88 6.63 6.96 6.51
CA GLU A 88 7.41 8.19 6.47
C GLU A 88 7.72 8.59 5.02
N LEU A 89 7.81 9.89 4.77
CA LEU A 89 8.25 10.41 3.48
C LEU A 89 9.77 10.41 3.44
N SER A 90 10.34 9.72 2.48
CA SER A 90 11.78 9.74 2.21
C SER A 90 12.14 10.67 1.06
N HIS A 91 11.27 10.77 0.06
CA HIS A 91 11.47 11.61 -1.13
C HIS A 91 10.16 12.26 -1.53
N VAL A 92 10.24 13.54 -1.90
CA VAL A 92 9.07 14.30 -2.34
C VAL A 92 9.45 15.06 -3.61
N SER A 93 8.71 14.84 -4.70
CA SER A 93 9.00 15.46 -5.99
C SER A 93 8.04 16.58 -6.34
N SER A 94 8.62 17.74 -6.69
CA SER A 94 7.94 18.85 -7.34
C SER A 94 8.96 19.67 -8.11
N ARG A 95 8.70 19.94 -9.39
CA ARG A 95 9.58 20.78 -10.21
C ARG A 95 9.65 22.23 -9.72
N GLU A 96 8.50 22.77 -9.34
CA GLU A 96 8.40 24.19 -9.01
C GLU A 96 8.86 24.52 -7.59
N LEU A 97 8.83 23.55 -6.68
CA LEU A 97 9.21 23.72 -5.28
C LEU A 97 10.59 23.11 -4.97
N ALA A 98 11.32 22.65 -5.98
CA ALA A 98 12.62 22.00 -5.79
C ALA A 98 13.57 22.86 -4.95
N GLY A 99 14.19 22.25 -3.93
CA GLY A 99 15.07 22.91 -2.99
C GLY A 99 14.38 23.56 -1.78
N LEU A 100 13.04 23.65 -1.79
CA LEU A 100 12.30 24.16 -0.62
C LEU A 100 11.97 23.03 0.36
N PRO A 101 11.92 23.33 1.67
CA PRO A 101 11.51 22.36 2.67
C PRO A 101 10.03 22.02 2.53
N LEU A 102 9.68 20.77 2.79
CA LEU A 102 8.29 20.30 2.84
C LEU A 102 7.63 20.89 4.09
N GLN A 103 6.62 21.73 3.88
CA GLN A 103 5.85 22.32 4.96
C GLN A 103 4.86 21.32 5.55
N ASP A 104 4.50 21.52 6.81
CA ASP A 104 3.48 20.72 7.52
C ASP A 104 3.84 19.23 7.69
N TYR A 105 5.12 18.84 7.49
CA TYR A 105 5.60 17.50 7.75
C TYR A 105 6.50 17.50 8.99
N THR A 106 6.14 16.69 10.01
CA THR A 106 6.74 16.74 11.35
C THR A 106 7.64 15.54 11.70
N LYS A 107 7.65 14.50 10.86
CA LYS A 107 8.42 13.26 11.11
C LYS A 107 9.90 13.35 10.74
N GLY A 108 10.29 14.40 10.05
CA GLY A 108 11.66 14.62 9.62
C GLY A 108 11.78 15.82 8.69
N GLU A 109 12.99 16.17 8.36
CA GLU A 109 13.27 17.24 7.41
C GLU A 109 13.35 16.65 6.00
N VAL A 110 12.42 17.03 5.14
CA VAL A 110 12.34 16.58 3.75
C VAL A 110 12.26 17.79 2.82
N PHE A 111 13.06 17.79 1.77
CA PHE A 111 13.06 18.84 0.76
C PHE A 111 12.43 18.34 -0.54
N TYR A 112 11.76 19.25 -1.24
CA TYR A 112 11.29 18.97 -2.58
C TYR A 112 12.48 18.79 -3.53
N ALA A 113 12.47 17.72 -4.30
CA ALA A 113 13.42 17.48 -5.38
C ALA A 113 12.74 17.55 -6.74
N ASN A 114 13.45 17.96 -7.78
CA ASN A 114 12.98 17.82 -9.16
C ASN A 114 13.39 16.43 -9.67
N MET A 115 12.56 15.42 -9.37
CA MET A 115 12.85 14.03 -9.74
C MET A 115 12.12 13.65 -11.02
N GLY A 116 12.88 13.31 -12.04
CA GLY A 116 12.39 12.72 -13.28
C GLY A 116 12.39 11.19 -13.23
N PRO A 117 11.95 10.52 -14.33
CA PRO A 117 12.01 9.06 -14.44
C PRO A 117 13.39 8.47 -14.19
N GLU A 118 14.44 9.07 -14.77
CA GLU A 118 15.84 8.61 -14.63
C GLU A 118 16.32 8.67 -13.17
N ASP A 119 15.87 9.66 -12.40
CA ASP A 119 16.22 9.78 -10.98
C ASP A 119 15.55 8.69 -10.16
N LEU A 120 14.29 8.36 -10.49
CA LEU A 120 13.59 7.23 -9.84
C LEU A 120 14.25 5.89 -10.17
N LYS A 121 14.69 5.70 -11.41
CA LYS A 121 15.44 4.50 -11.82
C LYS A 121 16.75 4.37 -11.04
N LYS A 122 17.51 5.45 -10.90
CA LYS A 122 18.74 5.47 -10.10
C LYS A 122 18.45 5.18 -8.63
N LEU A 123 17.42 5.82 -8.07
CA LEU A 123 16.99 5.63 -6.69
C LEU A 123 16.59 4.17 -6.43
N GLU A 124 15.73 3.62 -7.28
CA GLU A 124 15.29 2.23 -7.15
C GLU A 124 16.45 1.25 -7.35
N SER A 125 17.36 1.48 -8.28
CA SER A 125 18.51 0.59 -8.50
C SER A 125 19.51 0.55 -7.35
N GLY A 126 19.39 1.43 -6.35
CA GLY A 126 20.35 1.56 -5.24
C GLY A 126 21.67 2.23 -5.66
N ARG A 127 21.68 2.91 -6.81
CA ARG A 127 22.84 3.71 -7.27
C ARG A 127 22.85 5.12 -6.70
N ALA A 128 21.79 5.50 -5.99
CA ALA A 128 21.77 6.74 -5.20
C ALA A 128 22.47 6.50 -3.84
N ASP A 129 22.99 7.57 -3.24
CA ASP A 129 23.65 7.51 -1.92
C ASP A 129 22.69 7.19 -0.77
N VAL A 130 21.40 7.03 -1.07
CA VAL A 130 20.33 6.72 -0.12
C VAL A 130 19.64 5.41 -0.48
N PRO A 131 19.19 4.63 0.51
CA PRO A 131 18.50 3.39 0.23
C PRO A 131 17.17 3.62 -0.49
N PRO A 132 16.74 2.70 -1.40
CA PRO A 132 15.50 2.84 -2.14
C PRO A 132 14.28 2.86 -1.20
N PRO A 133 13.22 3.58 -1.56
CA PRO A 133 11.96 3.57 -0.83
C PRO A 133 11.28 2.20 -0.87
N ASP A 134 10.45 1.91 0.13
CA ASP A 134 9.59 0.71 0.13
C ASP A 134 8.40 0.87 -0.83
N ALA A 135 7.95 2.11 -1.06
CA ALA A 135 6.82 2.41 -1.92
C ALA A 135 7.00 3.73 -2.68
N TYR A 136 6.42 3.75 -3.88
CA TYR A 136 6.32 4.93 -4.76
C TYR A 136 4.87 5.29 -4.96
N VAL A 137 4.49 6.51 -4.67
CA VAL A 137 3.13 7.02 -4.89
C VAL A 137 3.16 8.08 -5.99
N MET A 138 2.47 7.81 -7.10
CA MET A 138 2.38 8.68 -8.25
C MET A 138 1.11 9.53 -8.17
N ALA A 139 1.23 10.77 -7.71
CA ALA A 139 0.15 11.76 -7.68
C ALA A 139 0.27 12.72 -8.88
N LEU A 140 0.37 12.15 -10.06
CA LEU A 140 0.60 12.85 -11.33
C LEU A 140 -0.71 12.98 -12.13
N PRO A 141 -0.81 13.94 -13.05
CA PRO A 141 -1.90 14.01 -14.01
C PRO A 141 -1.96 12.77 -14.91
N ASN A 142 -3.16 12.48 -15.43
CA ASN A 142 -3.34 11.41 -16.42
C ASN A 142 -2.46 11.64 -17.65
N GLY A 143 -1.93 10.56 -18.22
CA GLY A 143 -1.04 10.58 -19.39
C GLY A 143 0.44 10.84 -19.07
N VAL A 144 0.79 11.09 -17.82
CA VAL A 144 2.16 11.45 -17.42
C VAL A 144 2.84 10.35 -16.59
N CYS A 145 2.07 9.46 -15.98
CA CYS A 145 2.56 8.53 -14.95
C CYS A 145 3.42 7.39 -15.54
N ARG A 146 3.10 6.91 -16.74
CA ARG A 146 3.72 5.72 -17.34
C ARG A 146 5.25 5.73 -17.34
N PRO A 147 5.96 6.78 -17.82
CA PRO A 147 7.42 6.81 -17.80
C PRO A 147 8.04 6.67 -16.40
N PHE A 148 7.37 7.22 -15.39
CA PHE A 148 7.82 7.11 -14.00
C PHE A 148 7.68 5.69 -13.46
N VAL A 149 6.56 5.03 -13.78
CA VAL A 149 6.31 3.62 -13.42
C VAL A 149 7.34 2.71 -14.09
N ASP A 150 7.57 2.89 -15.40
CA ASP A 150 8.52 2.07 -16.16
C ASP A 150 9.94 2.23 -15.58
N ALA A 151 10.33 3.44 -15.24
CA ALA A 151 11.64 3.74 -14.65
C ALA A 151 11.84 3.02 -13.28
N VAL A 152 10.81 2.98 -12.42
CA VAL A 152 10.88 2.24 -11.15
C VAL A 152 10.99 0.74 -11.40
N ARG A 153 10.24 0.21 -12.37
CA ARG A 153 10.31 -1.21 -12.75
C ARG A 153 11.70 -1.60 -13.24
N GLU A 154 12.23 -0.82 -14.19
CA GLU A 154 13.56 -1.04 -14.75
C GLU A 154 14.67 -0.92 -13.68
N GLY A 155 14.52 0.03 -12.74
CA GLY A 155 15.45 0.17 -11.61
C GLY A 155 15.45 -1.02 -10.66
N GLY A 156 14.33 -1.75 -10.58
CA GLY A 156 14.18 -2.97 -9.77
C GLY A 156 14.56 -4.27 -10.48
N GLU A 157 14.87 -4.22 -11.79
CA GLU A 157 15.25 -5.41 -12.53
C GLU A 157 16.53 -6.05 -11.94
N GLY A 158 16.50 -7.37 -11.86
CA GLY A 158 17.60 -8.17 -11.31
C GLY A 158 17.69 -8.18 -9.79
N LYS A 159 16.85 -7.46 -9.06
CA LYS A 159 16.78 -7.55 -7.60
C LYS A 159 15.96 -8.77 -7.17
N PRO A 160 16.41 -9.54 -6.15
CA PRO A 160 15.67 -10.70 -5.62
C PRO A 160 14.27 -10.31 -5.12
N GLN A 161 14.13 -9.09 -4.62
CA GLN A 161 12.88 -8.56 -4.07
C GLN A 161 12.06 -7.76 -5.09
N GLY A 162 12.53 -7.60 -6.34
CA GLY A 162 11.91 -6.73 -7.33
C GLY A 162 12.02 -5.25 -6.97
N HIS A 163 11.12 -4.45 -7.53
CA HIS A 163 11.00 -3.00 -7.21
C HIS A 163 10.12 -2.76 -5.97
N GLY A 164 10.15 -1.54 -5.42
CA GLY A 164 9.22 -1.08 -4.39
C GLY A 164 7.75 -1.15 -4.84
N VAL A 165 6.81 -1.13 -3.90
CA VAL A 165 5.38 -1.08 -4.23
C VAL A 165 5.08 0.20 -5.00
N ILE A 166 4.36 0.10 -6.11
CA ILE A 166 3.94 1.27 -6.91
C ILE A 166 2.44 1.49 -6.72
N VAL A 167 2.06 2.70 -6.34
CA VAL A 167 0.67 3.15 -6.21
C VAL A 167 0.46 4.27 -7.22
N ASP A 168 -0.33 4.01 -8.25
CA ASP A 168 -0.71 5.00 -9.26
C ASP A 168 -2.10 5.58 -8.97
N LEU A 169 -2.17 6.89 -8.82
CA LEU A 169 -3.43 7.62 -8.60
C LEU A 169 -3.99 8.21 -9.89
N SER A 170 -3.29 8.06 -11.00
CA SER A 170 -3.77 8.47 -12.33
C SER A 170 -4.75 7.44 -12.92
N ALA A 171 -5.22 7.70 -14.13
CA ALA A 171 -6.03 6.75 -14.90
C ALA A 171 -5.20 5.85 -15.82
N ASP A 172 -3.86 6.03 -15.89
CA ASP A 172 -3.02 5.46 -16.94
C ASP A 172 -2.97 3.92 -16.93
N HIS A 173 -3.11 3.32 -15.74
CA HIS A 173 -3.06 1.86 -15.54
C HIS A 173 -4.41 1.27 -15.10
N ARG A 174 -5.51 2.04 -15.21
CA ARG A 174 -6.84 1.62 -14.71
C ARG A 174 -7.38 0.35 -15.37
N PHE A 175 -7.08 0.14 -16.64
CA PHE A 175 -7.56 -0.99 -17.44
C PHE A 175 -6.44 -1.97 -17.79
N ASP A 176 -5.29 -1.89 -17.16
CA ASP A 176 -4.19 -2.82 -17.33
C ASP A 176 -4.38 -4.01 -16.38
N GLU A 177 -4.57 -5.21 -16.92
CA GLU A 177 -4.80 -6.45 -16.17
C GLU A 177 -3.61 -6.81 -15.26
N ALA A 178 -2.42 -6.28 -15.53
CA ALA A 178 -1.25 -6.46 -14.68
C ALA A 178 -1.30 -5.64 -13.38
N TRP A 179 -2.34 -4.81 -13.21
CA TRP A 179 -2.54 -3.96 -12.05
C TRP A 179 -3.80 -4.34 -11.28
N THR A 180 -3.70 -4.26 -9.96
CA THR A 180 -4.91 -4.35 -9.14
C THR A 180 -5.57 -2.97 -9.10
N TYR A 181 -6.74 -2.86 -9.71
CA TYR A 181 -7.60 -1.68 -9.62
C TYR A 181 -8.78 -1.98 -8.69
N GLY A 182 -9.01 -1.11 -7.75
CA GLY A 182 -10.13 -1.28 -6.83
C GLY A 182 -10.48 0.00 -6.08
N LEU A 183 -11.74 0.12 -5.72
CA LEU A 183 -12.21 1.05 -4.72
C LEU A 183 -12.16 0.37 -3.35
N PRO A 184 -11.86 1.09 -2.26
CA PRO A 184 -11.95 0.54 -0.92
C PRO A 184 -13.33 -0.10 -0.67
N GLY A 185 -13.35 -1.38 -0.30
CA GLY A 185 -14.59 -2.11 -0.07
C GLY A 185 -15.19 -2.85 -1.29
N ALA A 186 -14.63 -2.71 -2.47
CA ALA A 186 -14.94 -3.61 -3.57
C ALA A 186 -14.16 -4.91 -3.39
N SER A 187 -14.85 -6.03 -3.24
CA SER A 187 -14.24 -7.36 -3.29
C SER A 187 -13.81 -7.63 -4.72
N CYS A 188 -12.52 -7.81 -4.94
CA CYS A 188 -11.97 -8.34 -6.19
C CYS A 188 -12.20 -9.85 -6.26
#